data_d601f110009bb190d2afa923b5a79c81
#
_entry.id   d601f110009bb190d2afa923b5a79c81
#
_cell.length_a   1.000
_cell.length_b   1.000
_cell.length_c   1.000
_cell.angle_alpha   90.00
_cell.angle_beta   90.00
_cell.angle_gamma   90.00
#
_symmetry.space_group_name_H-M   'P 1'
#
loop_
_entity.id
_entity.type
_entity.pdbx_description
1 polymer ?
#
loop_
_entity_poly.entity_id
_entity_poly.type
_entity_poly.pdbx_seq_one_letter_code
_entity_poly.pdbx_strand_id
1 'polypeptide(L)'
;CGSGVFTDLLHKRGFVPAGLDISPKLIALGRTKYPGVTFLEGDVEKLPFPDGSIDGVVLSGIVHHLPDPSRCAAEAFRVLKPGGRFVAFDPNRANPFMWLYRVKASPFYSPVGVTENEQPVSAKAVAATFAGAGFKTGTEYLSNLRYQYVASSRVRWLLPIYNAIDGAMFAPGFMAPFRSFVLTFGEKP
;
A
#
# COMPACT_ATOMS: atom_id res chain seq x y z
N CYS A 1 7.31 4.17 3.37
CA CYS A 1 8.21 4.01 2.18
C CYS A 1 9.18 2.84 2.34
N GLY A 2 9.23 2.24 3.54
CA GLY A 2 10.19 1.20 3.85
C GLY A 2 11.64 1.65 3.62
N SER A 3 12.45 0.78 3.07
CA SER A 3 13.84 1.08 2.71
C SER A 3 14.00 1.85 1.38
N GLY A 4 12.93 2.42 0.81
CA GLY A 4 12.99 3.32 -0.32
C GLY A 4 12.98 2.68 -1.72
N VAL A 5 12.76 1.37 -1.84
CA VAL A 5 12.80 0.67 -3.15
C VAL A 5 11.82 1.28 -4.15
N PHE A 6 10.59 1.56 -3.70
CA PHE A 6 9.57 2.15 -4.56
C PHE A 6 9.84 3.64 -4.82
N THR A 7 10.38 4.34 -3.82
CA THR A 7 10.76 5.76 -3.95
C THR A 7 11.87 5.94 -4.99
N ASP A 8 12.90 5.09 -4.96
CA ASP A 8 13.97 5.07 -5.96
C ASP A 8 13.43 4.74 -7.38
N LEU A 9 12.46 3.82 -7.47
CA LEU A 9 11.82 3.48 -8.74
C LEU A 9 11.09 4.69 -9.36
N LEU A 10 10.42 5.50 -8.55
CA LEU A 10 9.78 6.74 -8.98
C LEU A 10 10.84 7.76 -9.42
N HIS A 11 11.92 7.91 -8.63
CA HIS A 11 13.04 8.79 -8.98
C HIS A 11 13.64 8.45 -10.34
N LYS A 12 13.92 7.18 -10.60
CA LYS A 12 14.42 6.67 -11.89
C LYS A 12 13.47 6.90 -13.06
N ARG A 13 12.20 7.16 -12.81
CA ARG A 13 11.20 7.52 -13.82
C ARG A 13 11.00 9.04 -13.99
N GLY A 14 11.87 9.84 -13.39
CA GLY A 14 11.89 11.30 -13.58
C GLY A 14 11.00 12.06 -12.58
N PHE A 15 10.41 11.40 -11.59
CA PHE A 15 9.73 12.09 -10.50
C PHE A 15 10.75 12.65 -9.49
N VAL A 16 10.31 13.60 -8.66
CA VAL A 16 11.07 14.12 -7.52
C VAL A 16 10.39 13.63 -6.22
N PRO A 17 10.58 12.35 -5.85
CA PRO A 17 9.89 11.78 -4.71
C PRO A 17 10.58 12.10 -3.39
N ALA A 18 9.78 12.24 -2.33
CA ALA A 18 10.24 12.14 -0.94
C ALA A 18 9.67 10.88 -0.31
N GLY A 19 10.53 9.99 0.18
CA GLY A 19 10.12 8.80 0.93
C GLY A 19 9.89 9.14 2.39
N LEU A 20 8.71 8.83 2.93
CA LEU A 20 8.37 9.04 4.34
C LEU A 20 8.08 7.69 5.01
N ASP A 21 8.64 7.48 6.19
CA ASP A 21 8.39 6.29 7.02
C ASP A 21 8.54 6.63 8.49
N ILE A 22 7.79 5.95 9.35
CA ILE A 22 7.88 6.15 10.80
C ILE A 22 9.13 5.49 11.41
N SER A 23 9.77 4.57 10.68
CA SER A 23 10.94 3.82 11.15
C SER A 23 12.24 4.54 10.82
N PRO A 24 12.97 5.08 11.83
CA PRO A 24 14.27 5.72 11.60
C PRO A 24 15.31 4.76 11.01
N LYS A 25 15.21 3.46 11.31
CA LYS A 25 16.09 2.43 10.75
C LYS A 25 15.88 2.25 9.25
N LEU A 26 14.63 2.24 8.79
CA LEU A 26 14.32 2.12 7.36
C LEU A 26 14.70 3.39 6.61
N ILE A 27 14.51 4.55 7.18
CA ILE A 27 14.93 5.84 6.62
C ILE A 27 16.47 5.90 6.49
N ALA A 28 17.22 5.51 7.52
CA ALA A 28 18.67 5.46 7.47
C ALA A 28 19.17 4.51 6.36
N LEU A 29 18.54 3.33 6.24
CA LEU A 29 18.84 2.37 5.19
C LEU A 29 18.52 2.94 3.79
N GLY A 30 17.40 3.64 3.63
CA GLY A 30 17.01 4.30 2.39
C GLY A 30 18.04 5.36 1.95
N ARG A 31 18.44 6.22 2.87
CA ARG A 31 19.47 7.25 2.63
C ARG A 31 20.81 6.66 2.19
N THR A 32 21.20 5.54 2.80
CA THR A 32 22.44 4.84 2.42
C THR A 32 22.35 4.20 1.04
N LYS A 33 21.22 3.57 0.71
CA LYS A 33 21.04 2.85 -0.55
C LYS A 33 20.77 3.75 -1.75
N TYR A 34 20.11 4.89 -1.53
CA TYR A 34 19.60 5.76 -2.58
C TYR A 34 19.94 7.23 -2.27
N PRO A 35 21.22 7.62 -2.35
CA PRO A 35 21.69 8.95 -1.92
C PRO A 35 21.10 10.12 -2.73
N GLY A 36 20.56 9.85 -3.93
CA GLY A 36 19.88 10.86 -4.76
C GLY A 36 18.40 11.09 -4.41
N VAL A 37 17.86 10.40 -3.40
CA VAL A 37 16.45 10.48 -3.02
C VAL A 37 16.29 11.08 -1.63
N THR A 38 15.31 11.95 -1.46
CA THR A 38 14.98 12.52 -0.14
C THR A 38 14.23 11.50 0.71
N PHE A 39 14.67 11.33 1.97
CA PHE A 39 14.01 10.48 2.96
C PHE A 39 13.75 11.24 4.25
N LEU A 40 12.49 11.20 4.71
CA LEU A 40 11.98 11.88 5.90
C LEU A 40 11.43 10.85 6.89
N GLU A 41 11.77 11.02 8.16
CA GLU A 41 11.08 10.33 9.24
C GLU A 41 9.79 11.07 9.54
N GLY A 42 8.67 10.34 9.62
CA GLY A 42 7.38 10.96 9.89
C GLY A 42 6.22 9.98 9.87
N ASP A 43 5.08 10.48 10.33
CA ASP A 43 3.83 9.76 10.40
C ASP A 43 2.93 10.11 9.20
N VAL A 44 2.33 9.09 8.59
CA VAL A 44 1.40 9.28 7.48
C VAL A 44 0.09 9.97 7.91
N GLU A 45 -0.22 9.95 9.20
CA GLU A 45 -1.35 10.67 9.79
C GLU A 45 -1.03 12.14 10.12
N LYS A 46 0.23 12.58 9.90
CA LYS A 46 0.68 13.96 10.09
C LYS A 46 1.82 14.27 9.14
N LEU A 47 1.50 14.49 7.87
CA LEU A 47 2.50 14.69 6.82
C LEU A 47 3.24 16.04 6.99
N PRO A 48 4.59 16.05 6.90
CA PRO A 48 5.41 17.27 7.10
C PRO A 48 5.46 18.14 5.83
N PHE A 49 4.35 18.30 5.15
CA PHE A 49 4.22 19.09 3.93
C PHE A 49 3.13 20.13 4.09
N PRO A 50 3.29 21.35 3.50
CA PRO A 50 2.26 22.38 3.46
C PRO A 50 1.00 21.89 2.70
N ASP A 51 -0.12 22.55 2.96
CA ASP A 51 -1.37 22.33 2.23
C ASP A 51 -1.17 22.61 0.74
N GLY A 52 -1.72 21.75 -0.11
CA GLY A 52 -1.69 21.95 -1.56
C GLY A 52 -0.30 22.05 -2.19
N SER A 53 0.72 21.40 -1.62
CA SER A 53 2.11 21.48 -2.08
C SER A 53 2.57 20.27 -2.90
N ILE A 54 1.87 19.14 -2.83
CA ILE A 54 2.27 17.84 -3.41
C ILE A 54 1.42 17.52 -4.63
N ASP A 55 2.05 17.05 -5.71
CA ASP A 55 1.36 16.66 -6.95
C ASP A 55 0.78 15.23 -6.87
N GLY A 56 1.44 14.33 -6.10
CA GLY A 56 1.01 12.94 -5.97
C GLY A 56 1.43 12.31 -4.65
N VAL A 57 0.56 11.45 -4.10
CA VAL A 57 0.83 10.66 -2.88
C VAL A 57 0.74 9.18 -3.22
N VAL A 58 1.78 8.42 -2.85
CA VAL A 58 1.82 6.97 -3.01
C VAL A 58 1.88 6.30 -1.64
N LEU A 59 0.83 5.56 -1.31
CA LEU A 59 0.67 4.79 -0.07
C LEU A 59 0.99 3.32 -0.36
N SER A 60 2.27 2.98 -0.35
CA SER A 60 2.75 1.64 -0.71
C SER A 60 2.72 0.70 0.49
N GLY A 61 1.65 -0.06 0.64
CA GLY A 61 1.50 -1.05 1.70
C GLY A 61 1.48 -0.44 3.10
N ILE A 62 0.70 0.61 3.29
CA ILE A 62 0.59 1.29 4.59
C ILE A 62 -0.84 1.30 5.13
N VAL A 63 -1.86 1.39 4.26
CA VAL A 63 -3.25 1.54 4.72
C VAL A 63 -3.69 0.33 5.54
N HIS A 64 -3.24 -0.87 5.20
CA HIS A 64 -3.54 -2.11 5.92
C HIS A 64 -2.88 -2.23 7.32
N HIS A 65 -1.98 -1.31 7.68
CA HIS A 65 -1.41 -1.20 9.02
C HIS A 65 -2.17 -0.21 9.92
N LEU A 66 -3.03 0.64 9.35
CA LEU A 66 -3.74 1.68 10.07
C LEU A 66 -5.06 1.14 10.64
N PRO A 67 -5.29 1.24 11.96
CA PRO A 67 -6.58 0.89 12.56
C PRO A 67 -7.73 1.73 12.00
N ASP A 68 -7.47 3.00 11.77
CA ASP A 68 -8.38 3.95 11.15
C ASP A 68 -7.62 4.79 10.09
N PRO A 69 -7.82 4.55 8.79
CA PRO A 69 -7.13 5.29 7.74
C PRO A 69 -7.71 6.68 7.46
N SER A 70 -8.72 7.14 8.20
CA SER A 70 -9.38 8.43 7.95
C SER A 70 -8.44 9.63 8.08
N ARG A 71 -7.54 9.62 9.08
CA ARG A 71 -6.52 10.65 9.26
C ARG A 71 -5.51 10.67 8.14
N CYS A 72 -5.05 9.50 7.70
CA CYS A 72 -4.17 9.37 6.55
C CYS A 72 -4.82 9.92 5.27
N ALA A 73 -6.11 9.60 5.04
CA ALA A 73 -6.86 10.12 3.91
C ALA A 73 -7.02 11.65 3.96
N ALA A 74 -7.31 12.21 5.14
CA ALA A 74 -7.42 13.65 5.34
C ALA A 74 -6.08 14.38 5.10
N GLU A 75 -4.97 13.83 5.60
CA GLU A 75 -3.64 14.39 5.38
C GLU A 75 -3.21 14.31 3.91
N ALA A 76 -3.46 13.17 3.24
CA ALA A 76 -3.23 13.05 1.80
C ALA A 76 -4.04 14.10 1.02
N PHE A 77 -5.30 14.32 1.39
CA PHE A 77 -6.14 15.35 0.78
C PHE A 77 -5.62 16.75 1.06
N ARG A 78 -5.19 17.03 2.28
CA ARG A 78 -4.66 18.35 2.68
C ARG A 78 -3.42 18.72 1.86
N VAL A 79 -2.43 17.83 1.77
CA VAL A 79 -1.14 18.14 1.12
C VAL A 79 -1.20 18.16 -0.40
N LEU A 80 -2.16 17.46 -1.01
CA LEU A 80 -2.29 17.42 -2.45
C LEU A 80 -2.83 18.75 -3.00
N LYS A 81 -2.27 19.16 -4.13
CA LYS A 81 -2.80 20.24 -4.97
C LYS A 81 -4.17 19.88 -5.52
N PRO A 82 -5.02 20.85 -5.92
CA PRO A 82 -6.16 20.57 -6.79
C PRO A 82 -5.69 19.84 -8.06
N GLY A 83 -6.42 18.78 -8.47
CA GLY A 83 -6.01 17.88 -9.56
C GLY A 83 -4.91 16.87 -9.15
N GLY A 84 -4.35 16.98 -7.96
CA GLY A 84 -3.38 16.02 -7.43
C GLY A 84 -3.99 14.65 -7.15
N ARG A 85 -3.17 13.60 -7.24
CA ARG A 85 -3.65 12.21 -7.18
C ARG A 85 -3.01 11.42 -6.07
N PHE A 86 -3.76 10.48 -5.51
CA PHE A 86 -3.18 9.44 -4.66
C PHE A 86 -3.36 8.05 -5.27
N VAL A 87 -2.48 7.13 -4.87
CA VAL A 87 -2.65 5.69 -5.06
C VAL A 87 -2.24 4.96 -3.79
N ALA A 88 -3.09 4.07 -3.33
CA ALA A 88 -2.82 3.14 -2.23
C ALA A 88 -2.77 1.71 -2.77
N PHE A 89 -1.79 0.94 -2.33
CA PHE A 89 -1.58 -0.43 -2.73
C PHE A 89 -1.56 -1.32 -1.49
N ASP A 90 -2.51 -2.23 -1.37
CA ASP A 90 -2.71 -3.04 -0.16
C ASP A 90 -3.17 -4.47 -0.47
N PRO A 91 -2.90 -5.45 0.44
CA PRO A 91 -3.43 -6.80 0.32
C PRO A 91 -4.95 -6.81 0.43
N ASN A 92 -5.60 -7.56 -0.46
CA ASN A 92 -7.04 -7.61 -0.61
C ASN A 92 -7.67 -8.67 0.30
N ARG A 93 -8.55 -8.25 1.20
CA ARG A 93 -9.28 -9.15 2.12
C ARG A 93 -10.23 -10.12 1.41
N ALA A 94 -10.73 -9.77 0.23
CA ALA A 94 -11.62 -10.62 -0.54
C ALA A 94 -10.90 -11.81 -1.20
N ASN A 95 -9.56 -11.77 -1.32
CA ASN A 95 -8.79 -12.90 -1.79
C ASN A 95 -8.85 -14.05 -0.76
N PRO A 96 -9.29 -15.26 -1.13
CA PRO A 96 -9.49 -16.35 -0.18
C PRO A 96 -8.19 -16.81 0.50
N PHE A 97 -7.07 -16.73 -0.19
CA PHE A 97 -5.77 -17.09 0.39
C PHE A 97 -5.29 -16.02 1.38
N MET A 98 -5.43 -14.73 1.04
CA MET A 98 -5.13 -13.64 1.97
C MET A 98 -6.02 -13.71 3.22
N TRP A 99 -7.31 -14.00 3.03
CA TRP A 99 -8.22 -14.20 4.15
C TRP A 99 -7.77 -15.36 5.02
N LEU A 100 -7.41 -16.49 4.41
CA LEU A 100 -7.09 -17.73 5.12
C LEU A 100 -5.91 -17.55 6.09
N TYR A 101 -4.83 -16.91 5.66
CA TYR A 101 -3.61 -16.86 6.49
C TYR A 101 -3.28 -15.47 7.08
N ARG A 102 -3.99 -14.40 6.68
CA ARG A 102 -3.73 -13.02 7.15
C ARG A 102 -4.87 -12.39 7.94
N VAL A 103 -6.08 -12.93 7.91
CA VAL A 103 -7.18 -12.41 8.71
C VAL A 103 -7.20 -13.09 10.07
N LYS A 104 -7.15 -12.29 11.17
CA LYS A 104 -7.09 -12.80 12.56
C LYS A 104 -8.23 -13.75 12.93
N ALA A 105 -9.40 -13.62 12.30
CA ALA A 105 -10.55 -14.50 12.51
C ALA A 105 -10.43 -15.87 11.83
N SER A 106 -9.41 -16.09 10.98
CA SER A 106 -9.19 -17.36 10.31
C SER A 106 -8.58 -18.40 11.25
N PRO A 107 -9.02 -19.68 11.20
CA PRO A 107 -8.39 -20.76 11.97
C PRO A 107 -6.94 -21.06 11.53
N PHE A 108 -6.53 -20.58 10.36
CA PHE A 108 -5.16 -20.74 9.82
C PHE A 108 -4.35 -19.45 9.88
N TYR A 109 -4.77 -18.46 10.66
CA TYR A 109 -4.05 -17.21 10.81
C TYR A 109 -2.60 -17.41 11.23
N SER A 110 -1.67 -16.78 10.52
CA SER A 110 -0.26 -16.79 10.85
C SER A 110 0.22 -15.41 11.29
N PRO A 111 0.67 -15.23 12.53
CA PRO A 111 1.22 -13.96 13.01
C PRO A 111 2.67 -13.71 12.54
N VAL A 112 3.28 -14.65 11.81
CA VAL A 112 4.67 -14.56 11.39
C VAL A 112 4.88 -13.43 10.38
N GLY A 113 5.69 -12.43 10.75
CA GLY A 113 6.01 -11.28 9.91
C GLY A 113 4.87 -10.28 9.77
N VAL A 114 3.91 -10.30 10.69
CA VAL A 114 2.76 -9.38 10.73
C VAL A 114 2.95 -8.39 11.86
N THR A 115 2.67 -7.12 11.63
CA THR A 115 2.60 -6.10 12.68
C THR A 115 1.26 -6.14 13.40
N GLU A 116 1.16 -5.53 14.59
CA GLU A 116 0.00 -5.66 15.47
C GLU A 116 -1.34 -5.35 14.80
N ASN A 117 -1.41 -4.31 13.98
CA ASN A 117 -2.63 -3.84 13.33
C ASN A 117 -2.77 -4.30 11.87
N GLU A 118 -1.80 -5.04 11.35
CA GLU A 118 -1.77 -5.47 9.96
C GLU A 118 -2.90 -6.45 9.64
N GLN A 119 -3.78 -6.06 8.72
CA GLN A 119 -4.82 -6.92 8.16
C GLN A 119 -5.15 -6.55 6.71
N PRO A 120 -5.45 -7.54 5.85
CA PRO A 120 -5.92 -7.25 4.49
C PRO A 120 -7.13 -6.33 4.49
N VAL A 121 -7.18 -5.41 3.54
CA VAL A 121 -8.21 -4.37 3.48
C VAL A 121 -9.42 -4.78 2.63
N SER A 122 -10.56 -4.18 2.92
CA SER A 122 -11.71 -4.16 2.02
C SER A 122 -11.53 -3.00 1.03
N ALA A 123 -11.45 -3.31 -0.27
CA ALA A 123 -11.35 -2.30 -1.33
C ALA A 123 -12.44 -1.22 -1.21
N LYS A 124 -13.69 -1.66 -0.97
CA LYS A 124 -14.84 -0.76 -0.79
C LYS A 124 -14.68 0.16 0.42
N ALA A 125 -14.18 -0.36 1.55
CA ALA A 125 -14.00 0.42 2.77
C ALA A 125 -12.90 1.48 2.58
N VAL A 126 -11.75 1.11 2.01
CA VAL A 126 -10.67 2.07 1.75
C VAL A 126 -11.14 3.16 0.78
N ALA A 127 -11.77 2.78 -0.34
CA ALA A 127 -12.30 3.75 -1.29
C ALA A 127 -13.32 4.71 -0.65
N ALA A 128 -14.21 4.20 0.21
CA ALA A 128 -15.18 5.03 0.94
C ALA A 128 -14.52 5.99 1.93
N THR A 129 -13.47 5.55 2.65
CA THR A 129 -12.71 6.41 3.57
C THR A 129 -12.06 7.58 2.82
N PHE A 130 -11.40 7.31 1.69
CA PHE A 130 -10.78 8.36 0.89
C PHE A 130 -11.83 9.26 0.19
N ALA A 131 -12.96 8.69 -0.24
CA ALA A 131 -14.09 9.48 -0.75
C ALA A 131 -14.65 10.41 0.33
N GLY A 132 -14.74 9.95 1.57
CA GLY A 132 -15.14 10.76 2.74
C GLY A 132 -14.19 11.93 3.01
N ALA A 133 -12.91 11.82 2.66
CA ALA A 133 -11.96 12.93 2.72
C ALA A 133 -12.08 13.93 1.56
N GLY A 134 -12.90 13.65 0.54
CA GLY A 134 -13.17 14.55 -0.59
C GLY A 134 -12.62 14.09 -1.95
N PHE A 135 -11.96 12.93 -2.02
CA PHE A 135 -11.44 12.40 -3.29
C PHE A 135 -12.51 11.81 -4.19
N LYS A 136 -12.33 11.95 -5.50
CA LYS A 136 -13.02 11.09 -6.48
C LYS A 136 -12.25 9.79 -6.59
N THR A 137 -12.78 8.70 -6.05
CA THR A 137 -12.07 7.44 -5.88
C THR A 137 -12.44 6.38 -6.91
N GLY A 138 -11.49 5.49 -7.19
CA GLY A 138 -11.66 4.25 -7.95
C GLY A 138 -10.86 3.12 -7.35
N THR A 139 -11.15 1.88 -7.78
CA THR A 139 -10.42 0.70 -7.34
C THR A 139 -10.05 -0.18 -8.54
N GLU A 140 -8.87 -0.79 -8.47
CA GLU A 140 -8.38 -1.77 -9.41
C GLU A 140 -7.78 -2.96 -8.66
N TYR A 141 -7.87 -4.17 -9.22
CA TYR A 141 -7.42 -5.38 -8.57
C TYR A 141 -6.27 -6.01 -9.35
N LEU A 142 -5.23 -6.42 -8.65
CA LEU A 142 -4.00 -6.94 -9.23
C LEU A 142 -3.66 -8.33 -8.71
N SER A 143 -3.24 -9.21 -9.62
CA SER A 143 -2.65 -10.52 -9.33
C SER A 143 -1.16 -10.54 -9.65
N ASN A 144 -0.46 -11.60 -9.26
CA ASN A 144 0.93 -11.89 -9.64
C ASN A 144 1.95 -10.81 -9.23
N LEU A 145 1.68 -10.09 -8.17
CA LEU A 145 2.68 -9.21 -7.59
C LEU A 145 3.73 -10.04 -6.83
N ARG A 146 4.98 -9.65 -6.97
CA ARG A 146 6.08 -10.35 -6.31
C ARG A 146 5.94 -10.22 -4.80
N TYR A 147 5.43 -11.24 -4.17
CA TYR A 147 5.25 -11.37 -2.72
C TYR A 147 6.54 -11.32 -1.89
N GLN A 148 7.61 -10.78 -2.43
CA GLN A 148 8.91 -10.70 -1.75
C GLN A 148 8.83 -10.07 -0.35
N TYR A 149 7.74 -9.33 -0.09
CA TYR A 149 7.53 -8.58 1.14
C TYR A 149 6.46 -9.17 2.08
N VAL A 150 5.66 -10.16 1.63
CA VAL A 150 4.48 -10.63 2.38
C VAL A 150 4.68 -12.03 2.96
N ALA A 151 5.59 -12.83 2.43
CA ALA A 151 5.79 -14.20 2.88
C ALA A 151 6.94 -14.33 3.86
N SER A 152 6.71 -15.07 4.93
CA SER A 152 7.78 -15.55 5.80
C SER A 152 8.86 -16.25 4.95
N SER A 153 10.12 -16.09 5.31
CA SER A 153 11.25 -16.70 4.61
C SER A 153 11.11 -18.22 4.43
N ARG A 154 10.37 -18.88 5.33
CA ARG A 154 10.17 -20.35 5.33
C ARG A 154 9.26 -20.86 4.22
N VAL A 155 8.31 -20.07 3.74
CA VAL A 155 7.37 -20.47 2.67
C VAL A 155 7.63 -19.78 1.34
N ARG A 156 8.71 -19.01 1.24
CA ARG A 156 9.05 -18.23 0.05
C ARG A 156 9.20 -19.08 -1.22
N TRP A 157 9.62 -20.30 -1.09
CA TRP A 157 9.78 -21.24 -2.20
C TRP A 157 8.45 -21.66 -2.83
N LEU A 158 7.31 -21.55 -2.10
CA LEU A 158 5.97 -21.82 -2.60
C LEU A 158 5.38 -20.65 -3.42
N LEU A 159 5.99 -19.45 -3.36
CA LEU A 159 5.44 -18.27 -4.01
C LEU A 159 5.24 -18.37 -5.51
N PRO A 160 6.13 -18.98 -6.31
CA PRO A 160 5.89 -19.16 -7.73
C PRO A 160 4.65 -19.99 -8.01
N ILE A 161 4.43 -21.06 -7.23
CA ILE A 161 3.24 -21.93 -7.35
C ILE A 161 2.00 -21.15 -6.96
N TYR A 162 2.04 -20.46 -5.82
CA TYR A 162 0.94 -19.62 -5.37
C TYR A 162 0.58 -18.56 -6.41
N ASN A 163 1.55 -17.82 -6.95
CA ASN A 163 1.32 -16.79 -7.96
C ASN A 163 0.74 -17.37 -9.26
N ALA A 164 1.15 -18.56 -9.68
CA ALA A 164 0.58 -19.25 -10.83
C ALA A 164 -0.89 -19.60 -10.60
N ILE A 165 -1.22 -20.13 -9.41
CA ILE A 165 -2.60 -20.46 -9.03
C ILE A 165 -3.45 -19.19 -8.93
N ASP A 166 -3.00 -18.18 -8.21
CA ASP A 166 -3.70 -16.89 -8.04
C ASP A 166 -3.94 -16.23 -9.40
N GLY A 167 -2.93 -16.19 -10.26
CA GLY A 167 -3.02 -15.61 -11.59
C GLY A 167 -3.98 -16.37 -12.50
N ALA A 168 -3.94 -17.68 -12.51
CA ALA A 168 -4.83 -18.52 -13.33
C ALA A 168 -6.28 -18.49 -12.82
N MET A 169 -6.48 -18.62 -11.51
CA MET A 169 -7.80 -18.67 -10.88
C MET A 169 -8.55 -17.33 -11.01
N PHE A 170 -7.86 -16.22 -10.86
CA PHE A 170 -8.48 -14.88 -10.87
C PHE A 170 -8.21 -14.11 -12.17
N ALA A 171 -7.76 -14.79 -13.25
CA ALA A 171 -7.60 -14.20 -14.58
C ALA A 171 -8.92 -13.68 -15.17
N PRO A 172 -10.05 -14.41 -15.10
CA PRO A 172 -11.32 -13.91 -15.66
C PRO A 172 -11.75 -12.59 -15.03
N GLY A 173 -12.27 -11.66 -15.84
CA GLY A 173 -12.64 -10.32 -15.39
C GLY A 173 -13.65 -10.30 -14.24
N PHE A 174 -14.62 -11.22 -14.22
CA PHE A 174 -15.60 -11.31 -13.13
C PHE A 174 -14.99 -11.81 -11.81
N MET A 175 -13.79 -12.43 -11.85
CA MET A 175 -13.03 -12.85 -10.67
C MET A 175 -12.06 -11.76 -10.17
N ALA A 176 -11.93 -10.63 -10.87
CA ALA A 176 -11.02 -9.56 -10.50
C ALA A 176 -11.13 -9.11 -9.03
N PRO A 177 -12.33 -9.00 -8.43
CA PRO A 177 -12.48 -8.61 -7.01
C PRO A 177 -11.80 -9.56 -6.02
N PHE A 178 -11.44 -10.76 -6.44
CA PHE A 178 -10.75 -11.77 -5.61
C PHE A 178 -9.23 -11.83 -5.82
N ARG A 179 -8.66 -10.98 -6.66
CA ARG A 179 -7.21 -10.88 -6.84
C ARG A 179 -6.52 -10.48 -5.55
N SER A 180 -5.25 -10.82 -5.41
CA SER A 180 -4.48 -10.73 -4.16
C SER A 180 -4.32 -9.33 -3.62
N PHE A 181 -4.28 -8.33 -4.50
CA PHE A 181 -4.05 -6.93 -4.12
C PHE A 181 -5.09 -6.01 -4.72
N VAL A 182 -5.28 -4.90 -4.05
CA VAL A 182 -6.11 -3.80 -4.52
C VAL A 182 -5.28 -2.53 -4.62
N LEU A 183 -5.46 -1.82 -5.73
CA LEU A 183 -5.11 -0.42 -5.86
C LEU A 183 -6.37 0.40 -5.57
N THR A 184 -6.30 1.28 -4.59
CA THR A 184 -7.29 2.34 -4.40
C THR A 184 -6.63 3.64 -4.87
N PHE A 185 -7.27 4.36 -5.74
CA PHE A 185 -6.73 5.61 -6.26
C PHE A 185 -7.80 6.70 -6.27
N GLY A 186 -7.37 7.94 -6.38
CA GLY A 186 -8.29 9.06 -6.46
C GLY A 186 -7.62 10.35 -6.83
N GLU A 187 -8.45 11.32 -7.18
CA GLU A 187 -8.06 12.68 -7.55
C GLU A 187 -8.76 13.68 -6.63
N LYS A 188 -8.01 14.66 -6.17
CA LYS A 188 -8.53 15.82 -5.45
C LYS A 188 -9.16 16.77 -6.49
N PRO A 189 -10.46 17.06 -6.40
CA PRO A 189 -11.13 17.98 -7.30
C PRO A 189 -10.51 19.38 -7.35
#